data_33baf43ac62209a94908b595cc19b415
#
_entry.id   33baf43ac62209a94908b595cc19b415
#
_cell.length_a   1.000
_cell.length_b   1.000
_cell.length_c   1.000
_cell.angle_alpha   90.00
_cell.angle_beta   90.00
_cell.angle_gamma   90.00
#
_symmetry.space_group_name_H-M   'P 1'
#
loop_
_entity.id
_entity.type
_entity.pdbx_description
1 polymer ?
#
loop_
_entity_poly.entity_id
_entity_poly.type
_entity_poly.pdbx_seq_one_letter_code
_entity_poly.pdbx_strand_id
1 'polypeptide(L)'
;MNELKKLVCILLSLIGMHTIQAEIITYPAEVTPGSWLCFRKEISVEKDASHNLLKIAADSKYWLWINGELVVREGGLKRGPNPKDTYCDILQDVKGLVPGKNTIALLVWYFGKEGFSHRNSPTAGISVDLTIGKQRYISDDSWKVSIHPSFYIPKGIKPNFRLPESNIGFDAEKKVAFWDKDFDDTQWKNVKVIKKELSGWGQLVERPIPMWKDYGLKDYVKVERKSDTLLVAYLPYNAQVNPYIKLKAKAGRLIDIRTDNYRGGGTPNVYAEYITKSGIQEFEAWGWMNGHQVLYTIPKDVEVLELKFRETGYDTELAGSFSCEEQFYNKLWDKSLRTLYITMRDTYMDCPDRERAQWWGDVVNELGEAFYSLDQNAHLLTRKAILELMNWQRPDSTIFAPVPAGNWNQELPMQMLASVGYYGFWTYYMGTGDKNTIKAVYP
;
A
#
# COMPACT_ATOMS: atom_id res chain seq x y z
N MET A 1 36.53 -43.83 -18.86
CA MET A 1 36.68 -43.12 -17.56
C MET A 1 36.18 -41.68 -17.55
N ASN A 2 36.12 -40.96 -18.66
CA ASN A 2 35.63 -39.57 -18.74
C ASN A 2 34.10 -39.45 -18.84
N GLU A 3 33.41 -40.42 -19.41
CA GLU A 3 31.94 -40.39 -19.52
C GLU A 3 31.25 -40.71 -18.17
N LEU A 4 31.84 -41.59 -17.35
CA LEU A 4 31.31 -41.91 -16.02
C LEU A 4 31.46 -40.76 -15.05
N LYS A 5 32.51 -39.93 -15.19
CA LYS A 5 32.67 -38.69 -14.39
C LYS A 5 31.69 -37.61 -14.78
N LYS A 6 31.32 -37.47 -16.05
CA LYS A 6 30.28 -36.54 -16.50
C LYS A 6 28.89 -36.95 -16.01
N LEU A 7 28.59 -38.25 -16.01
CA LEU A 7 27.31 -38.77 -15.49
C LEU A 7 27.18 -38.58 -13.96
N VAL A 8 28.27 -38.74 -13.23
CA VAL A 8 28.28 -38.50 -11.76
C VAL A 8 28.15 -36.98 -11.42
N CYS A 9 28.75 -36.10 -12.23
CA CYS A 9 28.53 -34.64 -12.07
C CYS A 9 27.11 -34.21 -12.42
N ILE A 10 26.45 -34.87 -13.38
CA ILE A 10 25.05 -34.56 -13.74
C ILE A 10 24.07 -35.14 -12.68
N LEU A 11 24.38 -36.30 -12.09
CA LEU A 11 23.58 -36.86 -11.00
C LEU A 11 23.74 -36.13 -9.69
N LEU A 12 24.89 -35.49 -9.43
CA LEU A 12 25.08 -34.63 -8.22
C LEU A 12 24.44 -33.26 -8.36
N SER A 13 24.11 -32.83 -9.58
CA SER A 13 23.32 -31.57 -9.78
C SER A 13 21.79 -31.79 -9.67
N LEU A 14 21.35 -33.06 -9.54
CA LEU A 14 19.93 -33.44 -9.35
C LEU A 14 19.58 -33.84 -7.93
N ILE A 15 20.53 -33.76 -6.97
CA ILE A 15 20.16 -33.66 -5.54
C ILE A 15 19.63 -32.25 -5.37
N GLY A 16 18.31 -32.12 -5.59
CA GLY A 16 17.60 -30.88 -5.42
C GLY A 16 17.99 -30.28 -4.07
N MET A 17 18.75 -29.20 -4.07
CA MET A 17 18.62 -28.22 -3.01
C MET A 17 17.15 -27.83 -3.02
N HIS A 18 16.33 -28.46 -2.20
CA HIS A 18 15.08 -27.89 -1.79
C HIS A 18 15.48 -26.58 -1.10
N THR A 19 15.56 -25.50 -1.90
CA THR A 19 15.64 -24.16 -1.31
C THR A 19 14.39 -24.04 -0.47
N ILE A 20 14.58 -24.06 0.87
CA ILE A 20 13.48 -23.82 1.81
C ILE A 20 12.85 -22.50 1.34
N GLN A 21 11.64 -22.58 0.85
CA GLN A 21 10.91 -21.41 0.38
C GLN A 21 10.27 -20.74 1.60
N ALA A 22 10.23 -19.40 1.62
CA ALA A 22 9.50 -18.67 2.64
C ALA A 22 8.02 -19.09 2.63
N GLU A 23 7.51 -19.43 3.80
CA GLU A 23 6.13 -19.85 3.99
C GLU A 23 5.21 -18.63 4.20
N ILE A 24 3.91 -18.83 4.05
CA ILE A 24 2.93 -17.84 4.44
C ILE A 24 2.56 -18.10 5.89
N ILE A 25 2.73 -17.09 6.74
CA ILE A 25 2.42 -17.17 8.16
C ILE A 25 1.27 -16.25 8.53
N THR A 26 0.39 -16.73 9.41
CA THR A 26 -0.82 -16.04 9.83
C THR A 26 -1.10 -16.21 11.31
N TYR A 27 -2.10 -15.53 11.82
CA TYR A 27 -2.63 -15.74 13.16
C TYR A 27 -3.27 -17.15 13.28
N PRO A 28 -3.09 -17.87 14.38
CA PRO A 28 -3.51 -19.28 14.50
C PRO A 28 -5.03 -19.52 14.63
N ALA A 29 -5.83 -18.45 14.62
CA ALA A 29 -7.29 -18.52 14.60
C ALA A 29 -7.85 -17.70 13.41
N GLU A 30 -9.16 -17.68 13.27
CA GLU A 30 -9.83 -16.87 12.26
C GLU A 30 -9.51 -15.38 12.44
N VAL A 31 -9.24 -14.70 11.32
CA VAL A 31 -8.97 -13.26 11.27
C VAL A 31 -10.14 -12.56 10.60
N THR A 32 -10.78 -11.66 11.33
CA THR A 32 -11.91 -10.91 10.83
C THR A 32 -11.48 -9.78 9.88
N PRO A 33 -12.32 -9.39 8.88
CA PRO A 33 -12.05 -8.23 8.04
C PRO A 33 -11.74 -6.96 8.85
N GLY A 34 -10.76 -6.18 8.37
CA GLY A 34 -10.30 -4.95 9.02
C GLY A 34 -9.39 -5.16 10.22
N SER A 35 -8.95 -6.39 10.47
CA SER A 35 -7.99 -6.70 11.55
C SER A 35 -6.59 -6.16 11.25
N TRP A 36 -5.88 -5.86 12.34
CA TRP A 36 -4.48 -5.44 12.30
C TRP A 36 -3.64 -6.47 13.06
N LEU A 37 -2.70 -7.11 12.36
CA LEU A 37 -1.85 -8.16 12.88
C LEU A 37 -0.44 -7.63 13.12
N CYS A 38 0.13 -7.94 14.29
CA CYS A 38 1.52 -7.68 14.62
C CYS A 38 2.31 -8.98 14.49
N PHE A 39 3.38 -8.97 13.73
CA PHE A 39 4.33 -10.08 13.63
C PHE A 39 5.68 -9.63 14.16
N ARG A 40 6.39 -10.53 14.87
CA ARG A 40 7.75 -10.28 15.37
C ARG A 40 8.64 -11.47 15.16
N LYS A 41 9.92 -11.18 14.90
CA LYS A 41 11.01 -12.16 14.82
C LYS A 41 12.30 -11.53 15.31
N GLU A 42 13.01 -12.23 16.16
CA GLU A 42 14.41 -11.93 16.47
C GLU A 42 15.32 -12.73 15.55
N ILE A 43 16.35 -12.08 15.02
CA ILE A 43 17.38 -12.69 14.18
C ILE A 43 18.77 -12.30 14.70
N SER A 44 19.79 -13.10 14.39
CA SER A 44 21.19 -12.79 14.73
C SER A 44 22.03 -12.68 13.47
N VAL A 45 22.47 -11.48 13.14
CA VAL A 45 23.29 -11.18 11.96
C VAL A 45 24.77 -11.30 12.35
N GLU A 46 25.56 -12.12 11.63
CA GLU A 46 26.94 -12.44 12.01
C GLU A 46 27.90 -11.27 11.80
N LYS A 47 27.81 -10.56 10.68
CA LYS A 47 28.73 -9.49 10.29
C LYS A 47 27.98 -8.38 9.55
N ASP A 48 28.64 -7.74 8.61
CA ASP A 48 28.10 -6.66 7.79
C ASP A 48 26.72 -6.99 7.21
N ALA A 49 25.76 -6.14 7.54
CA ALA A 49 24.37 -6.24 7.10
C ALA A 49 24.03 -5.24 5.98
N SER A 50 25.01 -4.48 5.48
CA SER A 50 24.80 -3.40 4.51
C SER A 50 24.25 -3.91 3.17
N HIS A 51 24.64 -5.11 2.76
CA HIS A 51 24.11 -5.74 1.55
C HIS A 51 23.11 -6.82 1.91
N ASN A 52 21.86 -6.47 1.76
CA ASN A 52 20.75 -7.38 2.07
C ASN A 52 19.65 -7.27 1.00
N LEU A 53 18.87 -8.33 0.89
CA LEU A 53 17.73 -8.42 0.00
C LEU A 53 16.55 -8.94 0.80
N LEU A 54 15.52 -8.11 0.94
CA LEU A 54 14.27 -8.47 1.58
C LEU A 54 13.17 -8.61 0.54
N LYS A 55 12.55 -9.79 0.49
CA LYS A 55 11.31 -10.05 -0.24
C LYS A 55 10.18 -10.15 0.77
N ILE A 56 9.14 -9.36 0.56
CA ILE A 56 8.02 -9.31 1.48
C ILE A 56 6.68 -9.18 0.74
N ALA A 57 5.75 -10.05 1.08
CA ALA A 57 4.37 -9.95 0.65
C ALA A 57 3.45 -9.95 1.87
N ALA A 58 2.35 -9.24 1.78
CA ALA A 58 1.32 -9.21 2.83
C ALA A 58 -0.07 -9.14 2.20
N ASP A 59 -1.05 -9.69 2.85
CA ASP A 59 -2.43 -9.40 2.56
C ASP A 59 -3.05 -8.70 3.79
N SER A 60 -3.22 -7.36 3.67
CA SER A 60 -3.22 -6.57 2.45
C SER A 60 -2.05 -5.57 2.41
N LYS A 61 -1.90 -4.70 3.42
CA LYS A 61 -0.85 -3.69 3.53
C LYS A 61 -0.03 -3.89 4.79
N TYR A 62 1.25 -3.46 4.77
CA TYR A 62 2.13 -3.62 5.92
C TYR A 62 2.97 -2.38 6.22
N TRP A 63 3.43 -2.29 7.44
CA TRP A 63 4.48 -1.41 7.93
C TRP A 63 5.58 -2.28 8.52
N LEU A 64 6.83 -1.93 8.25
CA LEU A 64 8.00 -2.68 8.69
C LEU A 64 8.89 -1.82 9.59
N TRP A 65 9.23 -2.35 10.75
CA TRP A 65 10.26 -1.80 11.64
C TRP A 65 11.42 -2.79 11.77
N ILE A 66 12.62 -2.24 11.84
CA ILE A 66 13.84 -2.97 12.20
C ILE A 66 14.45 -2.25 13.40
N ASN A 67 14.65 -2.96 14.50
CA ASN A 67 15.20 -2.42 15.75
C ASN A 67 14.46 -1.17 16.27
N GLY A 68 13.16 -1.09 16.08
CA GLY A 68 12.33 0.06 16.50
C GLY A 68 12.24 1.19 15.50
N GLU A 69 13.05 1.19 14.44
CA GLU A 69 13.02 2.19 13.38
C GLU A 69 12.06 1.77 12.26
N LEU A 70 11.17 2.69 11.84
CA LEU A 70 10.24 2.45 10.73
C LEU A 70 11.00 2.50 9.40
N VAL A 71 11.08 1.36 8.73
CA VAL A 71 11.81 1.17 7.47
C VAL A 71 10.89 1.23 6.25
N VAL A 72 9.70 0.66 6.36
CA VAL A 72 8.67 0.72 5.30
C VAL A 72 7.38 1.27 5.89
N ARG A 73 6.93 2.38 5.29
CA ARG A 73 5.61 2.95 5.55
C ARG A 73 4.64 2.50 4.46
N GLU A 74 3.61 1.74 4.84
CA GLU A 74 2.55 1.29 3.93
C GLU A 74 3.10 0.51 2.71
N GLY A 75 3.78 -0.60 2.95
CA GLY A 75 4.18 -1.54 1.91
C GLY A 75 3.01 -2.41 1.45
N GLY A 76 3.27 -3.24 0.44
CA GLY A 76 2.25 -4.04 -0.20
C GLY A 76 1.43 -3.26 -1.22
N LEU A 77 0.79 -3.99 -2.12
CA LEU A 77 -0.15 -3.47 -3.11
C LEU A 77 -1.53 -4.01 -2.81
N LYS A 78 -2.56 -3.32 -3.28
CA LYS A 78 -3.86 -3.93 -3.39
C LYS A 78 -3.73 -5.16 -4.28
N ARG A 79 -4.20 -6.30 -3.77
CA ARG A 79 -3.92 -7.58 -4.37
C ARG A 79 -4.48 -7.71 -5.77
N GLY A 80 -3.66 -8.25 -6.70
CA GLY A 80 -4.12 -8.77 -7.95
C GLY A 80 -3.29 -8.43 -9.18
N PRO A 81 -2.05 -8.96 -9.36
CA PRO A 81 -1.40 -8.95 -10.66
C PRO A 81 -2.23 -9.72 -11.70
N ASN A 82 -2.99 -10.68 -11.24
CA ASN A 82 -4.03 -11.45 -11.94
C ASN A 82 -5.00 -12.03 -10.88
N PRO A 83 -6.08 -12.72 -11.24
CA PRO A 83 -7.05 -13.25 -10.27
C PRO A 83 -6.51 -14.24 -9.23
N LYS A 84 -5.32 -14.80 -9.42
CA LYS A 84 -4.79 -15.89 -8.59
C LYS A 84 -3.60 -15.47 -7.73
N ASP A 85 -2.76 -14.54 -8.22
CA ASP A 85 -1.44 -14.27 -7.67
C ASP A 85 -1.40 -13.04 -6.77
N THR A 86 -0.30 -12.84 -6.06
CA THR A 86 -0.10 -11.78 -5.08
C THR A 86 1.19 -11.03 -5.37
N TYR A 87 1.18 -9.69 -5.27
CA TYR A 87 2.41 -8.91 -5.37
C TYR A 87 3.32 -9.10 -4.17
N CYS A 88 4.64 -9.02 -4.45
CA CYS A 88 5.72 -9.09 -3.49
C CYS A 88 6.64 -7.89 -3.66
N ASP A 89 6.94 -7.19 -2.59
CA ASP A 89 7.94 -6.13 -2.57
C ASP A 89 9.34 -6.71 -2.49
N ILE A 90 10.26 -6.20 -3.31
CA ILE A 90 11.67 -6.55 -3.29
C ILE A 90 12.45 -5.31 -2.90
N LEU A 91 13.04 -5.33 -1.71
CA LEU A 91 13.76 -4.21 -1.12
C LEU A 91 15.23 -4.57 -0.99
N GLN A 92 16.10 -3.77 -1.59
CA GLN A 92 17.56 -3.91 -1.50
C GLN A 92 18.11 -2.97 -0.44
N ASP A 93 19.15 -3.42 0.26
CA ASP A 93 19.92 -2.65 1.24
C ASP A 93 19.02 -1.96 2.28
N VAL A 94 18.07 -2.75 2.83
CA VAL A 94 17.15 -2.30 3.87
C VAL A 94 17.94 -1.81 5.08
N LYS A 95 17.61 -0.59 5.56
CA LYS A 95 18.29 0.07 6.67
C LYS A 95 17.91 -0.53 8.04
N GLY A 96 18.70 -0.20 9.05
CA GLY A 96 18.42 -0.54 10.45
C GLY A 96 18.96 -1.91 10.91
N LEU A 97 19.46 -2.76 10.01
CA LEU A 97 20.11 -4.02 10.37
C LEU A 97 21.54 -3.75 10.89
N VAL A 98 21.89 -4.42 11.98
CA VAL A 98 23.21 -4.32 12.61
C VAL A 98 23.81 -5.70 12.91
N PRO A 99 25.12 -5.85 13.04
CA PRO A 99 25.72 -7.08 13.56
C PRO A 99 25.15 -7.47 14.95
N GLY A 100 24.91 -8.74 15.17
CA GLY A 100 24.32 -9.27 16.40
C GLY A 100 22.80 -9.36 16.34
N LYS A 101 22.15 -9.16 17.48
CA LYS A 101 20.69 -9.30 17.64
C LYS A 101 19.94 -8.16 16.93
N ASN A 102 18.95 -8.53 16.10
CA ASN A 102 18.03 -7.61 15.46
C ASN A 102 16.59 -8.06 15.68
N THR A 103 15.68 -7.10 15.78
CA THR A 103 14.24 -7.34 15.85
C THR A 103 13.59 -6.87 14.55
N ILE A 104 12.86 -7.77 13.90
CA ILE A 104 12.00 -7.45 12.75
C ILE A 104 10.56 -7.46 13.25
N ALA A 105 9.86 -6.34 13.09
CA ALA A 105 8.47 -6.19 13.49
C ALA A 105 7.62 -5.69 12.31
N LEU A 106 6.47 -6.31 12.09
CA LEU A 106 5.52 -5.93 11.04
C LEU A 106 4.14 -5.69 11.62
N LEU A 107 3.49 -4.64 11.12
CA LEU A 107 2.07 -4.42 11.29
C LEU A 107 1.38 -4.67 9.95
N VAL A 108 0.38 -5.52 9.93
CA VAL A 108 -0.37 -5.85 8.72
C VAL A 108 -1.82 -5.44 8.88
N TRP A 109 -2.31 -4.64 7.95
CA TRP A 109 -3.72 -4.30 7.84
C TRP A 109 -4.39 -5.24 6.83
N TYR A 110 -5.17 -6.18 7.34
CA TYR A 110 -5.95 -7.10 6.52
C TYR A 110 -7.30 -6.48 6.17
N PHE A 111 -7.55 -6.23 4.90
CA PHE A 111 -8.84 -5.67 4.47
C PHE A 111 -9.96 -6.70 4.66
N GLY A 112 -9.72 -7.94 4.27
CA GLY A 112 -10.72 -9.01 4.36
C GLY A 112 -11.97 -8.74 3.55
N LYS A 113 -11.88 -7.85 2.56
CA LYS A 113 -13.01 -7.34 1.77
C LYS A 113 -12.58 -7.17 0.31
N GLU A 114 -13.45 -7.56 -0.59
CA GLU A 114 -13.33 -7.29 -2.01
C GLU A 114 -13.57 -5.81 -2.33
N GLY A 115 -12.99 -5.33 -3.43
CA GLY A 115 -13.19 -3.97 -3.93
C GLY A 115 -13.01 -3.88 -5.44
N PHE A 116 -13.19 -2.68 -5.99
CA PHE A 116 -12.95 -2.40 -7.41
C PHE A 116 -11.47 -2.22 -7.74
N SER A 117 -10.60 -2.27 -6.74
CA SER A 117 -9.15 -2.16 -6.88
C SER A 117 -8.40 -3.26 -6.11
N HIS A 118 -9.10 -4.29 -5.63
CA HIS A 118 -8.51 -5.32 -4.79
C HIS A 118 -9.31 -6.62 -4.86
N ARG A 119 -8.60 -7.73 -5.01
CA ARG A 119 -9.15 -9.06 -4.79
C ARG A 119 -8.64 -9.59 -3.46
N ASN A 120 -9.56 -9.89 -2.56
CA ASN A 120 -9.22 -10.44 -1.25
C ASN A 120 -8.66 -11.86 -1.36
N SER A 121 -7.75 -12.23 -0.46
CA SER A 121 -7.38 -13.63 -0.25
C SER A 121 -8.06 -14.19 1.00
N PRO A 122 -8.18 -15.51 1.12
CA PRO A 122 -8.75 -16.12 2.33
C PRO A 122 -7.78 -16.08 3.52
N THR A 123 -6.53 -15.64 3.34
CA THR A 123 -5.47 -15.73 4.34
C THR A 123 -4.85 -14.37 4.64
N ALA A 124 -5.22 -13.78 5.76
CA ALA A 124 -4.50 -12.64 6.34
C ALA A 124 -3.11 -13.07 6.78
N GLY A 125 -2.04 -12.41 6.33
CA GLY A 125 -0.71 -12.82 6.76
C GLY A 125 0.44 -12.15 6.02
N ILE A 126 1.62 -12.73 6.16
CA ILE A 126 2.86 -12.30 5.52
C ILE A 126 3.65 -13.49 4.97
N SER A 127 4.48 -13.19 3.99
CA SER A 127 5.62 -14.02 3.56
C SER A 127 6.86 -13.14 3.55
N VAL A 128 7.93 -13.57 4.21
CA VAL A 128 9.18 -12.81 4.38
C VAL A 128 10.36 -13.70 4.02
N ASP A 129 11.26 -13.16 3.19
CA ASP A 129 12.52 -13.81 2.81
C ASP A 129 13.64 -12.76 2.82
N LEU A 130 14.40 -12.72 3.89
CA LEU A 130 15.53 -11.81 4.08
C LEU A 130 16.84 -12.56 3.89
N THR A 131 17.64 -12.14 2.92
CA THR A 131 18.98 -12.65 2.67
C THR A 131 20.02 -11.59 3.04
N ILE A 132 21.01 -11.96 3.85
CA ILE A 132 22.14 -11.11 4.26
C ILE A 132 23.43 -11.90 4.02
N GLY A 133 24.15 -11.60 2.94
CA GLY A 133 25.31 -12.39 2.55
C GLY A 133 24.95 -13.85 2.33
N LYS A 134 25.43 -14.76 3.21
CA LYS A 134 25.10 -16.20 3.19
C LYS A 134 23.98 -16.58 4.15
N GLN A 135 23.57 -15.69 5.03
CA GLN A 135 22.49 -15.94 5.99
C GLN A 135 21.13 -15.66 5.32
N ARG A 136 20.16 -16.49 5.66
CA ARG A 136 18.79 -16.33 5.17
C ARG A 136 17.79 -16.53 6.30
N TYR A 137 16.86 -15.60 6.43
CA TYR A 137 15.80 -15.57 7.42
C TYR A 137 14.47 -15.54 6.72
N ILE A 138 13.63 -16.50 6.96
CA ILE A 138 12.33 -16.65 6.30
C ILE A 138 11.17 -16.58 7.30
N SER A 139 9.98 -16.38 6.77
CA SER A 139 8.75 -16.63 7.53
C SER A 139 8.57 -18.13 7.75
N ASP A 140 8.58 -18.53 9.01
CA ASP A 140 8.47 -19.90 9.51
C ASP A 140 7.73 -19.91 10.88
N ASP A 141 7.62 -21.06 11.51
CA ASP A 141 6.94 -21.27 12.80
C ASP A 141 7.60 -20.59 14.00
N SER A 142 8.82 -20.07 13.84
CA SER A 142 9.54 -19.34 14.91
C SER A 142 9.11 -17.87 15.06
N TRP A 143 8.24 -17.37 14.21
CA TRP A 143 7.65 -16.04 14.33
C TRP A 143 6.56 -16.01 15.39
N LYS A 144 6.39 -14.85 16.02
CA LYS A 144 5.31 -14.54 16.95
C LYS A 144 4.28 -13.64 16.30
N VAL A 145 3.02 -13.79 16.71
CA VAL A 145 1.91 -13.00 16.18
C VAL A 145 0.90 -12.63 17.26
N SER A 146 0.35 -11.43 17.14
CA SER A 146 -0.78 -10.94 17.94
C SER A 146 -1.70 -10.06 17.11
N ILE A 147 -2.96 -9.94 17.50
CA ILE A 147 -3.86 -8.90 16.96
C ILE A 147 -3.56 -7.62 17.73
N HIS A 148 -3.38 -6.50 17.01
CA HIS A 148 -3.13 -5.20 17.62
C HIS A 148 -4.39 -4.69 18.32
N PRO A 149 -4.37 -4.45 19.63
CA PRO A 149 -5.59 -4.17 20.39
C PRO A 149 -6.16 -2.75 20.19
N SER A 150 -5.37 -1.83 19.67
CA SER A 150 -5.81 -0.42 19.48
C SER A 150 -6.70 -0.20 18.28
N PHE A 151 -6.55 -1.01 17.22
CA PHE A 151 -7.29 -0.77 15.98
C PHE A 151 -8.70 -1.34 16.05
N TYR A 152 -9.65 -0.58 15.52
CA TYR A 152 -11.04 -0.99 15.37
C TYR A 152 -11.67 -0.35 14.12
N ILE A 153 -12.75 -0.93 13.63
CA ILE A 153 -13.55 -0.31 12.57
C ILE A 153 -14.58 0.61 13.23
N PRO A 154 -14.56 1.93 12.95
CA PRO A 154 -15.56 2.86 13.45
C PRO A 154 -16.99 2.43 13.13
N LYS A 155 -17.90 2.61 14.06
CA LYS A 155 -19.32 2.22 13.90
C LYS A 155 -20.13 3.19 13.04
N GLY A 156 -19.55 4.33 12.66
CA GLY A 156 -20.20 5.35 11.88
C GLY A 156 -20.38 4.98 10.40
N ILE A 157 -20.21 5.97 9.53
CA ILE A 157 -20.41 5.84 8.09
C ILE A 157 -19.38 4.85 7.54
N LYS A 158 -19.85 3.89 6.75
CA LYS A 158 -18.99 2.94 6.05
C LYS A 158 -18.49 3.58 4.74
N PRO A 159 -17.25 3.30 4.32
CA PRO A 159 -16.80 3.66 2.99
C PRO A 159 -17.68 3.05 1.90
N ASN A 160 -17.62 3.63 0.70
CA ASN A 160 -18.30 3.08 -0.46
C ASN A 160 -17.96 1.59 -0.63
N PHE A 161 -18.94 0.77 -1.02
CA PHE A 161 -18.76 -0.69 -1.15
C PHE A 161 -17.69 -1.10 -2.16
N ARG A 162 -17.34 -0.18 -3.08
CA ARG A 162 -16.28 -0.39 -4.08
C ARG A 162 -14.88 -0.28 -3.49
N LEU A 163 -14.74 0.45 -2.37
CA LEU A 163 -13.45 0.63 -1.70
C LEU A 163 -13.15 -0.60 -0.83
N PRO A 164 -12.00 -1.27 -0.99
CA PRO A 164 -11.63 -2.41 -0.13
C PRO A 164 -11.25 -2.00 1.28
N GLU A 165 -10.72 -0.79 1.47
CA GLU A 165 -10.33 -0.24 2.76
C GLU A 165 -11.53 0.06 3.64
N SER A 166 -11.41 -0.19 4.94
CA SER A 166 -12.33 0.29 5.98
C SER A 166 -11.89 1.64 6.51
N ASN A 167 -12.77 2.34 7.23
CA ASN A 167 -12.35 3.43 8.12
C ASN A 167 -11.53 2.85 9.28
N ILE A 168 -10.65 3.66 9.84
CA ILE A 168 -9.69 3.23 10.85
C ILE A 168 -9.95 4.00 12.15
N GLY A 169 -10.29 3.28 13.21
CA GLY A 169 -10.28 3.78 14.58
C GLY A 169 -9.03 3.30 15.32
N PHE A 170 -8.49 4.15 16.19
CA PHE A 170 -7.33 3.84 17.01
C PHE A 170 -7.55 4.30 18.47
N ASP A 171 -7.48 3.35 19.39
CA ASP A 171 -7.60 3.57 20.84
C ASP A 171 -6.21 3.66 21.46
N ALA A 172 -5.79 4.86 21.86
CA ALA A 172 -4.46 5.10 22.39
C ALA A 172 -4.21 4.49 23.77
N GLU A 173 -5.26 4.18 24.55
CA GLU A 173 -5.10 3.49 25.84
C GLU A 173 -4.64 2.06 25.68
N LYS A 174 -4.94 1.44 24.52
CA LYS A 174 -4.56 0.07 24.18
C LYS A 174 -3.28 -0.01 23.35
N LYS A 175 -2.60 1.13 23.11
CA LYS A 175 -1.40 1.16 22.30
C LYS A 175 -0.30 0.29 22.88
N VAL A 176 0.26 -0.57 22.04
CA VAL A 176 1.44 -1.39 22.32
C VAL A 176 2.58 -0.99 21.38
N ALA A 177 3.78 -0.80 21.91
CA ALA A 177 4.97 -0.45 21.12
C ALA A 177 5.69 -1.74 20.66
N PHE A 178 4.96 -2.61 19.98
CA PHE A 178 5.44 -3.95 19.59
C PHE A 178 6.66 -3.92 18.66
N TRP A 179 6.95 -2.80 18.03
CA TRP A 179 8.14 -2.57 17.19
C TRP A 179 9.41 -2.32 18.01
N ASP A 180 9.28 -2.02 19.30
CA ASP A 180 10.42 -1.79 20.18
C ASP A 180 11.24 -3.10 20.32
N LYS A 181 12.58 -2.97 20.24
CA LYS A 181 13.49 -4.10 20.36
C LYS A 181 13.39 -4.82 21.71
N ASP A 182 13.06 -4.09 22.78
CA ASP A 182 12.96 -4.58 24.15
C ASP A 182 11.52 -4.99 24.52
N PHE A 183 10.59 -4.99 23.56
CA PHE A 183 9.21 -5.41 23.78
C PHE A 183 9.13 -6.90 24.14
N ASP A 184 8.42 -7.23 25.22
CA ASP A 184 8.18 -8.61 25.65
C ASP A 184 7.01 -9.23 24.86
N ASP A 185 7.33 -10.15 23.96
CA ASP A 185 6.37 -10.89 23.15
C ASP A 185 6.15 -12.34 23.65
N THR A 186 6.57 -12.68 24.86
CA THR A 186 6.45 -14.03 25.44
C THR A 186 5.00 -14.51 25.52
N GLN A 187 4.04 -13.60 25.68
CA GLN A 187 2.62 -13.90 25.72
C GLN A 187 1.97 -14.00 24.34
N TRP A 188 2.72 -13.71 23.28
CA TRP A 188 2.19 -13.79 21.92
C TRP A 188 2.10 -15.23 21.45
N LYS A 189 1.18 -15.48 20.55
CA LYS A 189 1.00 -16.81 19.96
C LYS A 189 2.11 -17.10 18.95
N ASN A 190 2.44 -18.35 18.78
CA ASN A 190 3.18 -18.80 17.62
C ASN A 190 2.29 -18.63 16.37
N VAL A 191 2.88 -18.29 15.26
CA VAL A 191 2.17 -18.20 14.00
C VAL A 191 1.64 -19.57 13.55
N LYS A 192 0.61 -19.57 12.72
CA LYS A 192 0.20 -20.72 11.93
C LYS A 192 0.87 -20.63 10.57
N VAL A 193 1.63 -21.65 10.21
CA VAL A 193 2.23 -21.78 8.89
C VAL A 193 1.20 -22.34 7.91
N ILE A 194 1.03 -21.70 6.77
CA ILE A 194 0.12 -22.11 5.70
C ILE A 194 0.95 -22.48 4.48
N LYS A 195 0.77 -23.69 4.00
CA LYS A 195 1.35 -24.10 2.72
C LYS A 195 0.85 -23.18 1.60
N LYS A 196 1.74 -22.77 0.71
CA LYS A 196 1.46 -21.82 -0.35
C LYS A 196 0.22 -22.21 -1.18
N GLU A 197 0.08 -23.49 -1.49
CA GLU A 197 -1.02 -24.03 -2.30
C GLU A 197 -2.38 -23.91 -1.59
N LEU A 198 -2.39 -23.82 -0.26
CA LEU A 198 -3.61 -23.71 0.56
C LEU A 198 -3.92 -22.26 0.97
N SER A 199 -3.01 -21.33 0.72
CA SER A 199 -3.12 -19.94 1.18
C SER A 199 -4.10 -19.12 0.35
N GLY A 200 -4.33 -19.50 -0.89
CA GLY A 200 -5.05 -18.68 -1.88
C GLY A 200 -4.26 -17.47 -2.40
N TRP A 201 -2.93 -17.41 -2.12
CA TRP A 201 -2.06 -16.31 -2.59
C TRP A 201 -1.48 -16.52 -3.97
N GLY A 202 -1.46 -17.76 -4.49
CA GLY A 202 -0.86 -18.10 -5.77
C GLY A 202 0.65 -17.88 -5.80
N GLN A 203 1.17 -17.39 -6.91
CA GLN A 203 2.58 -17.02 -7.03
C GLN A 203 2.82 -15.63 -6.44
N LEU A 204 4.01 -15.43 -5.85
CA LEU A 204 4.45 -14.10 -5.46
C LEU A 204 5.10 -13.45 -6.69
N VAL A 205 4.49 -12.37 -7.15
CA VAL A 205 4.92 -11.60 -8.33
C VAL A 205 5.60 -10.33 -7.85
N GLU A 206 6.78 -10.03 -8.37
CA GLU A 206 7.51 -8.82 -8.00
C GLU A 206 6.67 -7.56 -8.25
N ARG A 207 6.72 -6.60 -7.32
CA ARG A 207 6.13 -5.27 -7.51
C ARG A 207 6.79 -4.60 -8.72
N PRO A 208 6.04 -4.25 -9.76
CA PRO A 208 6.62 -3.65 -10.97
C PRO A 208 6.74 -2.13 -10.91
N ILE A 209 6.43 -1.52 -9.77
CA ILE A 209 6.44 -0.07 -9.52
C ILE A 209 7.26 0.26 -8.27
N PRO A 210 7.80 1.48 -8.14
CA PRO A 210 8.58 1.89 -6.98
C PRO A 210 7.75 1.91 -5.68
N MET A 211 8.44 1.99 -4.54
CA MET A 211 7.81 2.30 -3.25
C MET A 211 7.30 3.75 -3.27
N TRP A 212 6.38 4.06 -2.33
CA TRP A 212 5.79 5.40 -2.23
C TRP A 212 6.83 6.45 -1.87
N LYS A 213 6.68 7.64 -2.47
CA LYS A 213 7.39 8.83 -2.06
C LYS A 213 6.75 9.39 -0.79
N ASP A 214 7.56 9.57 0.24
CA ASP A 214 7.19 10.21 1.51
C ASP A 214 7.82 11.60 1.56
N TYR A 215 6.98 12.62 1.56
CA TYR A 215 7.42 14.03 1.60
C TYR A 215 7.62 14.55 3.03
N GLY A 216 7.47 13.70 4.03
CA GLY A 216 7.56 14.05 5.43
C GLY A 216 6.35 14.79 5.98
N LEU A 217 6.42 15.13 7.26
CA LEU A 217 5.43 15.98 7.92
C LEU A 217 5.59 17.43 7.49
N LYS A 218 4.47 18.08 7.12
CA LYS A 218 4.40 19.46 6.67
C LYS A 218 3.34 20.23 7.47
N ASP A 219 3.54 21.54 7.55
CA ASP A 219 2.55 22.44 8.16
C ASP A 219 1.41 22.75 7.18
N TYR A 220 0.20 22.92 7.71
CA TYR A 220 -0.92 23.42 6.94
C TYR A 220 -0.70 24.90 6.57
N VAL A 221 -1.22 25.31 5.41
CA VAL A 221 -1.16 26.71 4.98
C VAL A 221 -1.93 27.61 5.95
N LYS A 222 -3.02 27.10 6.53
CA LYS A 222 -3.89 27.82 7.46
C LYS A 222 -4.66 26.81 8.29
N VAL A 223 -4.93 27.15 9.54
CA VAL A 223 -5.88 26.44 10.40
C VAL A 223 -6.92 27.42 10.91
N GLU A 224 -8.19 27.11 10.75
CA GLU A 224 -9.31 27.93 11.22
C GLU A 224 -10.19 27.15 12.20
N ARG A 225 -10.58 27.79 13.29
CA ARG A 225 -11.61 27.28 14.18
C ARG A 225 -12.99 27.73 13.65
N LYS A 226 -13.77 26.78 13.16
CA LYS A 226 -15.11 27.03 12.62
C LYS A 226 -16.22 26.93 13.68
N SER A 227 -15.96 26.18 14.76
CA SER A 227 -16.82 26.07 15.93
C SER A 227 -16.02 25.69 17.17
N ASP A 228 -16.67 25.54 18.29
CA ASP A 228 -16.03 25.11 19.55
C ASP A 228 -15.34 23.75 19.43
N THR A 229 -15.79 22.91 18.48
CA THR A 229 -15.29 21.55 18.29
C THR A 229 -14.71 21.29 16.91
N LEU A 230 -14.85 22.20 15.94
CA LEU A 230 -14.38 21.98 14.56
C LEU A 230 -13.20 22.89 14.22
N LEU A 231 -12.06 22.26 13.90
CA LEU A 231 -10.91 22.88 13.25
C LEU A 231 -10.86 22.45 11.79
N VAL A 232 -10.63 23.41 10.90
CA VAL A 232 -10.42 23.17 9.46
C VAL A 232 -9.00 23.59 9.12
N ALA A 233 -8.21 22.63 8.67
CA ALA A 233 -6.81 22.82 8.29
C ALA A 233 -6.68 22.73 6.75
N TYR A 234 -6.11 23.79 6.15
CA TYR A 234 -6.03 23.95 4.70
C TYR A 234 -4.71 23.43 4.16
N LEU A 235 -4.79 22.52 3.20
CA LEU A 235 -3.65 22.02 2.43
C LEU A 235 -3.25 23.04 1.36
N PRO A 236 -1.99 23.05 0.90
CA PRO A 236 -1.54 23.96 -0.15
C PRO A 236 -2.22 23.67 -1.52
N TYR A 237 -2.66 22.44 -1.70
CA TYR A 237 -3.31 21.91 -2.89
C TYR A 237 -4.04 20.61 -2.53
N ASN A 238 -4.78 20.02 -3.46
CA ASN A 238 -5.35 18.69 -3.28
C ASN A 238 -4.22 17.65 -3.15
N ALA A 239 -4.21 16.88 -2.07
CA ALA A 239 -3.13 15.95 -1.75
C ALA A 239 -3.64 14.64 -1.15
N GLN A 240 -2.86 13.57 -1.36
CA GLN A 240 -2.97 12.33 -0.59
C GLN A 240 -2.20 12.52 0.72
N VAL A 241 -2.89 12.48 1.84
CA VAL A 241 -2.33 12.84 3.14
C VAL A 241 -2.67 11.86 4.25
N ASN A 242 -1.74 11.73 5.19
CA ASN A 242 -1.97 11.16 6.51
C ASN A 242 -2.00 12.33 7.51
N PRO A 243 -3.18 12.76 8.00
CA PRO A 243 -3.28 13.82 8.99
C PRO A 243 -2.57 13.46 10.31
N TYR A 244 -1.90 14.44 10.90
CA TYR A 244 -1.19 14.33 12.16
C TYR A 244 -1.74 15.34 13.17
N ILE A 245 -1.85 14.91 14.42
CA ILE A 245 -2.23 15.74 15.55
C ILE A 245 -1.35 15.44 16.77
N LYS A 246 -0.86 16.48 17.42
CA LYS A 246 -0.31 16.45 18.77
C LYS A 246 -1.26 17.20 19.71
N LEU A 247 -1.62 16.56 20.81
CA LEU A 247 -2.64 17.10 21.72
C LEU A 247 -2.37 16.70 23.17
N LYS A 248 -3.06 17.41 24.09
CA LYS A 248 -3.15 17.02 25.49
C LYS A 248 -4.62 16.81 25.84
N ALA A 249 -4.94 15.67 26.41
CA ALA A 249 -6.31 15.29 26.71
C ALA A 249 -6.42 14.42 27.98
N LYS A 250 -7.64 14.24 28.45
CA LYS A 250 -8.02 13.12 29.31
C LYS A 250 -8.23 11.88 28.45
N ALA A 251 -8.18 10.70 29.05
CA ALA A 251 -8.51 9.45 28.39
C ALA A 251 -9.97 9.43 27.88
N GLY A 252 -10.19 8.67 26.78
CA GLY A 252 -11.52 8.41 26.23
C GLY A 252 -12.15 9.55 25.43
N ARG A 253 -11.38 10.57 25.00
CA ARG A 253 -11.88 11.61 24.10
C ARG A 253 -11.80 11.14 22.66
N LEU A 254 -12.92 11.18 21.95
CA LEU A 254 -12.98 10.82 20.53
C LEU A 254 -12.65 12.04 19.67
N ILE A 255 -11.62 11.91 18.84
CA ILE A 255 -11.25 12.84 17.79
C ILE A 255 -11.64 12.22 16.45
N ASP A 256 -12.46 12.93 15.66
CA ASP A 256 -12.81 12.53 14.29
C ASP A 256 -11.98 13.35 13.29
N ILE A 257 -11.37 12.69 12.32
CA ILE A 257 -10.46 13.29 11.33
C ILE A 257 -10.92 12.92 9.94
N ARG A 258 -11.25 13.91 9.11
CA ARG A 258 -11.79 13.75 7.76
C ARG A 258 -11.17 14.73 6.80
N THR A 259 -11.32 14.45 5.49
CA THR A 259 -11.05 15.45 4.44
C THR A 259 -12.36 16.01 3.90
N ASP A 260 -12.27 17.12 3.14
CA ASP A 260 -13.40 17.76 2.47
C ASP A 260 -13.81 17.08 1.17
N ASN A 261 -13.11 16.01 0.80
CA ASN A 261 -13.29 15.38 -0.49
C ASN A 261 -14.61 14.58 -0.60
N TYR A 262 -14.69 13.63 -1.49
CA TYR A 262 -15.92 12.94 -1.87
C TYR A 262 -16.91 12.67 -0.73
N ARG A 263 -18.15 13.10 -0.92
CA ARG A 263 -19.27 12.93 0.01
C ARG A 263 -20.35 12.07 -0.62
N GLY A 264 -20.23 10.75 -0.47
CA GLY A 264 -21.26 9.81 -0.87
C GLY A 264 -22.49 9.96 0.04
N GLY A 265 -23.63 10.41 -0.53
CA GLY A 265 -24.83 10.67 0.27
C GLY A 265 -24.70 11.84 1.24
N GLY A 266 -23.83 12.83 0.97
CA GLY A 266 -23.64 14.03 1.78
C GLY A 266 -22.57 13.92 2.86
N THR A 267 -21.92 12.77 3.02
CA THR A 267 -20.93 12.51 4.08
C THR A 267 -19.58 12.05 3.51
N PRO A 268 -18.44 12.43 4.16
CA PRO A 268 -17.11 11.98 3.75
C PRO A 268 -17.01 10.46 3.73
N ASN A 269 -16.35 9.92 2.70
CA ASN A 269 -16.25 8.49 2.47
C ASN A 269 -15.22 7.83 3.39
N VAL A 270 -14.03 8.41 3.51
CA VAL A 270 -12.91 7.90 4.30
C VAL A 270 -12.63 8.85 5.46
N TYR A 271 -12.43 8.28 6.66
CA TYR A 271 -12.08 9.03 7.86
C TYR A 271 -11.34 8.16 8.87
N ALA A 272 -10.70 8.82 9.84
CA ALA A 272 -10.09 8.17 10.98
C ALA A 272 -10.72 8.64 12.29
N GLU A 273 -10.76 7.76 13.28
CA GLU A 273 -11.11 8.08 14.67
C GLU A 273 -9.90 7.82 15.56
N TYR A 274 -9.69 8.72 16.53
CA TYR A 274 -8.67 8.57 17.54
C TYR A 274 -9.27 8.73 18.93
N ILE A 275 -9.19 7.69 19.76
CA ILE A 275 -9.57 7.73 21.17
C ILE A 275 -8.32 8.02 21.98
N THR A 276 -8.37 9.12 22.76
CA THR A 276 -7.20 9.61 23.51
C THR A 276 -6.92 8.79 24.77
N LYS A 277 -5.65 8.69 25.14
CA LYS A 277 -5.20 8.38 26.50
C LYS A 277 -5.02 9.67 27.33
N SER A 278 -4.69 9.55 28.60
CA SER A 278 -4.37 10.72 29.44
C SER A 278 -3.00 11.31 29.11
N GLY A 279 -2.91 12.66 29.09
CA GLY A 279 -1.66 13.40 28.92
C GLY A 279 -1.38 13.84 27.48
N ILE A 280 -0.11 14.21 27.23
CA ILE A 280 0.38 14.63 25.91
C ILE A 280 0.58 13.38 25.05
N GLN A 281 0.10 13.45 23.81
CA GLN A 281 0.13 12.34 22.87
C GLN A 281 0.10 12.81 21.44
N GLU A 282 0.52 11.92 20.55
CA GLU A 282 0.60 12.16 19.11
C GLU A 282 -0.13 11.03 18.37
N PHE A 283 -0.78 11.39 17.28
CA PHE A 283 -1.43 10.46 16.38
C PHE A 283 -1.24 10.93 14.93
N GLU A 284 -0.84 10.02 14.08
CA GLU A 284 -0.84 10.15 12.63
C GLU A 284 -1.77 9.09 12.06
N ALA A 285 -2.69 9.48 11.17
CA ALA A 285 -3.64 8.55 10.58
C ALA A 285 -2.89 7.47 9.75
N TRP A 286 -3.27 6.22 9.93
CA TRP A 286 -2.60 5.08 9.28
C TRP A 286 -3.00 4.89 7.82
N GLY A 287 -4.25 5.19 7.47
CA GLY A 287 -4.73 5.20 6.09
C GLY A 287 -4.65 6.60 5.49
N TRP A 288 -4.20 6.70 4.24
CA TRP A 288 -4.21 7.98 3.55
C TRP A 288 -5.62 8.42 3.13
N MET A 289 -5.82 9.72 3.12
CA MET A 289 -7.03 10.40 2.67
C MET A 289 -6.67 11.39 1.58
N ASN A 290 -7.65 11.83 0.81
CA ASN A 290 -7.44 12.84 -0.21
C ASN A 290 -8.33 14.07 0.04
N GLY A 291 -7.83 15.27 -0.20
CA GLY A 291 -8.61 16.50 -0.05
C GLY A 291 -7.80 17.78 -0.21
N HIS A 292 -8.50 18.89 -0.11
CA HIS A 292 -7.93 20.25 -0.01
C HIS A 292 -7.89 20.73 1.45
N GLN A 293 -8.70 20.13 2.31
CA GLN A 293 -8.84 20.48 3.70
C GLN A 293 -8.92 19.21 4.56
N VAL A 294 -8.39 19.30 5.77
CA VAL A 294 -8.58 18.30 6.81
C VAL A 294 -9.47 18.91 7.90
N LEU A 295 -10.51 18.20 8.25
CA LEU A 295 -11.47 18.57 9.25
C LEU A 295 -11.22 17.74 10.51
N TYR A 296 -10.93 18.40 11.61
CA TYR A 296 -10.74 17.78 12.91
C TYR A 296 -11.93 18.15 13.82
N THR A 297 -12.74 17.16 14.17
CA THR A 297 -13.77 17.32 15.20
C THR A 297 -13.19 16.91 16.55
N ILE A 298 -13.01 17.89 17.43
CA ILE A 298 -12.26 17.76 18.68
C ILE A 298 -13.12 18.25 19.86
N PRO A 299 -13.29 17.46 20.93
CA PRO A 299 -13.99 17.91 22.14
C PRO A 299 -13.37 19.17 22.75
N LYS A 300 -14.20 20.03 23.36
CA LYS A 300 -13.78 21.34 23.93
C LYS A 300 -12.70 21.23 25.01
N ASP A 301 -12.65 20.11 25.73
CA ASP A 301 -11.70 19.87 26.82
C ASP A 301 -10.37 19.25 26.34
N VAL A 302 -10.13 19.22 25.05
CA VAL A 302 -8.87 18.77 24.44
C VAL A 302 -8.04 19.97 23.99
N GLU A 303 -6.81 20.04 24.45
CA GLU A 303 -5.83 21.05 24.03
C GLU A 303 -5.06 20.57 22.81
N VAL A 304 -5.17 21.26 21.69
CA VAL A 304 -4.41 20.98 20.45
C VAL A 304 -3.07 21.70 20.53
N LEU A 305 -1.97 20.96 20.47
CA LEU A 305 -0.62 21.50 20.53
C LEU A 305 -0.03 21.68 19.12
N GLU A 306 -0.30 20.76 18.18
CA GLU A 306 0.21 20.82 16.82
C GLU A 306 -0.72 20.08 15.85
N LEU A 307 -0.90 20.64 14.65
CA LEU A 307 -1.55 19.99 13.52
C LEU A 307 -0.60 20.02 12.32
N LYS A 308 -0.38 18.86 11.74
CA LYS A 308 0.43 18.66 10.52
C LYS A 308 -0.21 17.64 9.61
N PHE A 309 0.36 17.45 8.46
CA PHE A 309 0.02 16.35 7.57
C PHE A 309 1.29 15.75 6.96
N ARG A 310 1.26 14.47 6.70
CA ARG A 310 2.26 13.81 5.86
C ARG A 310 1.66 13.63 4.47
N GLU A 311 2.33 14.14 3.47
CA GLU A 311 1.98 13.86 2.09
C GLU A 311 2.76 12.62 1.63
N THR A 312 2.06 11.69 0.97
CA THR A 312 2.66 10.53 0.29
C THR A 312 2.03 10.40 -1.09
N GLY A 313 2.71 9.73 -2.01
CA GLY A 313 2.19 9.54 -3.37
C GLY A 313 3.05 8.58 -4.17
N TYR A 314 2.75 8.45 -5.45
CA TYR A 314 3.57 7.68 -6.38
C TYR A 314 4.97 8.31 -6.52
N ASP A 315 6.02 7.48 -6.57
CA ASP A 315 7.38 8.00 -6.73
C ASP A 315 7.67 8.30 -8.19
N THR A 316 7.40 9.54 -8.58
CA THR A 316 7.70 10.11 -9.89
C THR A 316 8.02 11.60 -9.75
N GLU A 317 8.73 12.14 -10.71
CA GLU A 317 9.12 13.55 -10.76
C GLU A 317 8.48 14.25 -11.97
N LEU A 318 8.33 15.56 -11.87
CA LEU A 318 7.96 16.42 -12.99
C LEU A 318 9.12 16.48 -13.98
N ALA A 319 8.90 16.02 -15.20
CA ALA A 319 9.89 16.04 -16.29
C ALA A 319 9.49 16.98 -17.43
N GLY A 320 8.19 17.25 -17.59
CA GLY A 320 7.66 18.20 -18.55
C GLY A 320 7.41 19.56 -17.93
N SER A 321 7.37 20.59 -18.77
CA SER A 321 7.01 21.96 -18.37
C SER A 321 6.20 22.63 -19.44
N PHE A 322 5.31 23.52 -19.03
CA PHE A 322 4.53 24.36 -19.92
C PHE A 322 4.46 25.79 -19.37
N SER A 323 4.63 26.76 -20.25
CA SER A 323 4.48 28.18 -19.92
C SER A 323 4.04 28.97 -21.16
N CYS A 324 3.08 29.88 -21.01
CA CYS A 324 2.65 30.79 -22.02
C CYS A 324 2.24 32.14 -21.40
N GLU A 325 1.95 33.15 -22.23
CA GLU A 325 1.54 34.48 -21.75
C GLU A 325 0.19 34.47 -21.03
N GLU A 326 -0.72 33.58 -21.44
CA GLU A 326 -2.06 33.45 -20.88
C GLU A 326 -2.04 32.67 -19.56
N GLN A 327 -2.22 33.37 -18.47
CA GLN A 327 -2.19 32.78 -17.10
C GLN A 327 -3.24 31.69 -16.88
N PHE A 328 -4.33 31.69 -17.63
CA PHE A 328 -5.36 30.65 -17.57
C PHE A 328 -4.76 29.27 -17.91
N TYR A 329 -3.99 29.16 -19.01
CA TYR A 329 -3.41 27.90 -19.45
C TYR A 329 -2.29 27.42 -18.53
N ASN A 330 -1.49 28.34 -17.96
CA ASN A 330 -0.50 27.99 -16.95
C ASN A 330 -1.16 27.35 -15.73
N LYS A 331 -2.24 27.95 -15.21
CA LYS A 331 -3.02 27.40 -14.11
C LYS A 331 -3.71 26.09 -14.47
N LEU A 332 -4.19 25.95 -15.70
CA LEU A 332 -4.80 24.71 -16.18
C LEU A 332 -3.78 23.57 -16.18
N TRP A 333 -2.57 23.82 -16.70
CA TRP A 333 -1.47 22.88 -16.66
C TRP A 333 -1.15 22.41 -15.23
N ASP A 334 -0.95 23.35 -14.30
CA ASP A 334 -0.64 23.03 -12.90
C ASP A 334 -1.74 22.18 -12.24
N LYS A 335 -3.00 22.49 -12.52
CA LYS A 335 -4.13 21.74 -11.97
C LYS A 335 -4.28 20.37 -12.60
N SER A 336 -4.06 20.23 -13.89
CA SER A 336 -4.07 18.93 -14.60
C SER A 336 -2.99 18.02 -14.07
N LEU A 337 -1.76 18.53 -13.93
CA LEU A 337 -0.65 17.79 -13.32
C LEU A 337 -0.98 17.32 -11.90
N ARG A 338 -1.56 18.18 -11.09
CA ARG A 338 -1.93 17.81 -9.74
C ARG A 338 -3.04 16.78 -9.72
N THR A 339 -4.02 16.89 -10.61
CA THR A 339 -5.10 15.89 -10.75
C THR A 339 -4.53 14.53 -11.15
N LEU A 340 -3.67 14.50 -12.17
CA LEU A 340 -2.98 13.27 -12.56
C LEU A 340 -2.22 12.65 -11.39
N TYR A 341 -1.43 13.45 -10.64
CA TYR A 341 -0.61 12.94 -9.55
C TYR A 341 -1.43 12.33 -8.40
N ILE A 342 -2.55 12.92 -8.03
CA ILE A 342 -3.40 12.40 -6.94
C ILE A 342 -4.22 11.18 -7.35
N THR A 343 -4.30 10.85 -8.64
CA THR A 343 -4.91 9.61 -9.15
C THR A 343 -3.88 8.50 -9.41
N MET A 344 -2.61 8.73 -9.03
CA MET A 344 -1.53 7.75 -9.15
C MET A 344 -1.14 7.21 -7.78
N ARG A 345 -1.14 5.89 -7.61
CA ARG A 345 -0.58 5.20 -6.45
C ARG A 345 -0.16 3.77 -6.82
N ASP A 346 -0.83 2.75 -6.33
CA ASP A 346 -0.60 1.36 -6.73
C ASP A 346 -1.27 0.99 -8.06
N THR A 347 -2.23 1.78 -8.49
CA THR A 347 -2.84 1.81 -9.82
C THR A 347 -3.04 3.25 -10.24
N TYR A 348 -3.35 3.49 -11.49
CA TYR A 348 -4.15 4.66 -11.87
C TYR A 348 -5.52 4.54 -11.22
N MET A 349 -6.14 5.65 -10.86
CA MET A 349 -7.40 5.66 -10.13
C MET A 349 -8.37 6.66 -10.77
N ASP A 350 -9.57 6.22 -11.12
CA ASP A 350 -10.65 7.11 -11.57
C ASP A 350 -10.92 8.26 -10.59
N CYS A 351 -10.71 7.99 -9.33
CA CYS A 351 -10.80 8.97 -8.26
C CYS A 351 -10.03 8.48 -7.02
N PRO A 352 -9.43 9.39 -6.23
CA PRO A 352 -8.65 9.01 -5.05
C PRO A 352 -9.48 8.67 -3.80
N ASP A 353 -10.81 8.69 -3.88
CA ASP A 353 -11.69 8.62 -2.71
C ASP A 353 -12.78 7.58 -2.77
N ARG A 354 -13.62 7.61 -3.81
CA ARG A 354 -14.86 6.82 -3.86
C ARG A 354 -14.57 5.33 -4.01
N GLU A 355 -13.73 4.97 -4.98
CA GLU A 355 -13.48 3.58 -5.35
C GLU A 355 -12.01 3.25 -5.62
N ARG A 356 -11.19 4.23 -5.97
CA ARG A 356 -9.74 4.06 -6.22
C ARG A 356 -9.48 2.99 -7.27
N ALA A 357 -10.28 2.98 -8.34
CA ALA A 357 -10.34 1.88 -9.30
C ALA A 357 -9.68 2.23 -10.64
N GLN A 358 -9.08 1.23 -11.26
CA GLN A 358 -8.34 1.38 -12.52
C GLN A 358 -9.27 1.16 -13.71
N TRP A 359 -10.17 2.12 -13.99
CA TRP A 359 -11.01 2.12 -15.17
C TRP A 359 -10.21 2.50 -16.41
N TRP A 360 -10.35 1.74 -17.49
CA TRP A 360 -9.53 1.97 -18.69
C TRP A 360 -9.88 3.21 -19.48
N GLY A 361 -11.07 3.74 -19.37
CA GLY A 361 -11.42 5.04 -19.90
C GLY A 361 -10.66 6.19 -19.24
N ASP A 362 -10.40 6.06 -17.93
CA ASP A 362 -9.60 7.00 -17.15
C ASP A 362 -8.11 6.79 -17.41
N VAL A 363 -7.65 5.54 -17.35
CA VAL A 363 -6.23 5.16 -17.59
C VAL A 363 -5.70 5.71 -18.91
N VAL A 364 -6.45 5.63 -20.01
CA VAL A 364 -5.95 6.10 -21.31
C VAL A 364 -5.75 7.61 -21.37
N ASN A 365 -6.50 8.37 -20.60
CA ASN A 365 -6.26 9.80 -20.43
C ASN A 365 -5.04 10.05 -19.56
N GLU A 366 -4.97 9.41 -18.39
CA GLU A 366 -3.89 9.57 -17.43
C GLU A 366 -2.52 9.19 -18.01
N LEU A 367 -2.42 8.04 -18.70
CA LEU A 367 -1.16 7.64 -19.33
C LEU A 367 -0.72 8.57 -20.45
N GLY A 368 -1.66 9.14 -21.21
CA GLY A 368 -1.37 10.11 -22.23
C GLY A 368 -0.78 11.40 -21.65
N GLU A 369 -1.35 11.90 -20.56
CA GLU A 369 -0.84 13.07 -19.83
C GLU A 369 0.53 12.80 -19.18
N ALA A 370 0.73 11.60 -18.62
CA ALA A 370 1.98 11.21 -17.96
C ALA A 370 3.19 11.28 -18.91
N PHE A 371 3.06 10.93 -20.19
CA PHE A 371 4.16 10.98 -21.15
C PHE A 371 4.65 12.39 -21.46
N TYR A 372 3.82 13.41 -21.27
CA TYR A 372 4.19 14.82 -21.48
C TYR A 372 4.70 15.51 -20.22
N SER A 373 4.44 14.95 -19.06
CA SER A 373 4.56 15.69 -17.81
C SER A 373 5.46 15.05 -16.76
N LEU A 374 5.57 13.71 -16.76
CA LEU A 374 6.26 12.96 -15.71
C LEU A 374 7.48 12.19 -16.22
N ASP A 375 8.32 11.75 -15.31
CA ASP A 375 9.52 10.96 -15.62
C ASP A 375 9.18 9.49 -15.96
N GLN A 376 10.24 8.71 -16.21
CA GLN A 376 10.11 7.31 -16.61
C GLN A 376 9.51 6.40 -15.50
N ASN A 377 9.52 6.81 -14.23
CA ASN A 377 8.87 6.04 -13.18
C ASN A 377 7.35 5.97 -13.40
N ALA A 378 6.73 7.03 -13.96
CA ALA A 378 5.32 7.00 -14.33
C ALA A 378 5.01 5.94 -15.41
N HIS A 379 5.96 5.66 -16.30
CA HIS A 379 5.81 4.63 -17.33
C HIS A 379 5.70 3.21 -16.75
N LEU A 380 6.29 2.96 -15.56
CA LEU A 380 6.16 1.69 -14.85
C LEU A 380 4.72 1.45 -14.39
N LEU A 381 4.02 2.50 -13.94
CA LEU A 381 2.61 2.41 -13.58
C LEU A 381 1.74 2.09 -14.80
N THR A 382 2.01 2.74 -15.95
CA THR A 382 1.34 2.45 -17.22
C THR A 382 1.57 1.01 -17.66
N ARG A 383 2.82 0.53 -17.58
CA ARG A 383 3.16 -0.87 -17.90
C ARG A 383 2.39 -1.84 -17.01
N LYS A 384 2.35 -1.57 -15.70
CA LYS A 384 1.58 -2.37 -14.75
C LYS A 384 0.10 -2.43 -15.13
N ALA A 385 -0.51 -1.29 -15.47
CA ALA A 385 -1.91 -1.22 -15.88
C ALA A 385 -2.20 -2.06 -17.12
N ILE A 386 -1.34 -2.00 -18.14
CA ILE A 386 -1.45 -2.81 -19.36
C ILE A 386 -1.37 -4.31 -19.04
N LEU A 387 -0.38 -4.71 -18.25
CA LEU A 387 -0.20 -6.12 -17.89
C LEU A 387 -1.36 -6.63 -17.04
N GLU A 388 -1.86 -5.84 -16.09
CA GLU A 388 -3.03 -6.21 -15.29
C GLU A 388 -4.27 -6.37 -16.16
N LEU A 389 -4.56 -5.46 -17.07
CA LEU A 389 -5.73 -5.59 -17.95
C LEU A 389 -5.73 -6.94 -18.68
N MET A 390 -4.60 -7.33 -19.23
CA MET A 390 -4.47 -8.60 -19.97
C MET A 390 -4.42 -9.82 -19.06
N ASN A 391 -3.76 -9.73 -17.92
CA ASN A 391 -3.66 -10.84 -16.96
C ASN A 391 -5.01 -11.12 -16.26
N TRP A 392 -5.96 -10.18 -16.31
CA TRP A 392 -7.33 -10.34 -15.82
C TRP A 392 -8.31 -10.75 -16.92
N GLN A 393 -7.83 -11.05 -18.13
CA GLN A 393 -8.66 -11.55 -19.21
C GLN A 393 -9.45 -12.78 -18.76
N ARG A 394 -10.72 -12.82 -19.15
CA ARG A 394 -11.62 -13.94 -18.82
C ARG A 394 -11.27 -15.19 -19.66
N PRO A 395 -11.73 -16.38 -19.25
CA PRO A 395 -11.49 -17.63 -20.01
C PRO A 395 -12.03 -17.61 -21.45
N ASP A 396 -13.02 -16.79 -21.74
CA ASP A 396 -13.58 -16.59 -23.08
C ASP A 396 -12.83 -15.53 -23.90
N SER A 397 -11.66 -15.12 -23.44
CA SER A 397 -10.82 -14.09 -24.06
C SER A 397 -11.38 -12.67 -24.05
N THR A 398 -12.44 -12.40 -23.31
CA THR A 398 -12.92 -11.02 -23.11
C THR A 398 -12.13 -10.31 -22.00
N ILE A 399 -12.04 -9.00 -22.09
CA ILE A 399 -11.44 -8.11 -21.08
C ILE A 399 -12.50 -7.26 -20.41
N PHE A 400 -12.20 -6.72 -19.23
CA PHE A 400 -13.10 -5.85 -18.49
C PHE A 400 -12.34 -4.83 -17.62
N ALA A 401 -13.03 -3.81 -17.18
CA ALA A 401 -12.52 -2.84 -16.19
C ALA A 401 -13.61 -2.57 -15.13
N PRO A 402 -13.22 -2.15 -13.91
CA PRO A 402 -11.82 -1.94 -13.49
C PRO A 402 -11.12 -3.25 -13.15
N VAL A 403 -9.78 -3.25 -13.21
CA VAL A 403 -8.93 -4.34 -12.75
C VAL A 403 -7.72 -3.76 -12.01
N PRO A 404 -7.22 -4.45 -10.94
CA PRO A 404 -7.76 -5.65 -10.31
C PRO A 404 -9.13 -5.41 -9.63
N ALA A 405 -10.03 -6.38 -9.65
CA ALA A 405 -11.31 -6.26 -8.96
C ALA A 405 -11.79 -7.61 -8.39
N GLY A 406 -12.25 -7.60 -7.14
CA GLY A 406 -12.80 -8.78 -6.49
C GLY A 406 -14.32 -8.87 -6.56
N ASN A 407 -15.02 -7.73 -6.59
CA ASN A 407 -16.49 -7.63 -6.57
C ASN A 407 -17.07 -7.00 -7.83
N TRP A 408 -16.36 -7.03 -8.94
CA TRP A 408 -16.80 -6.56 -10.25
C TRP A 408 -16.24 -7.44 -11.35
N ASN A 409 -17.07 -7.80 -12.31
CA ASN A 409 -16.68 -8.64 -13.45
C ASN A 409 -17.49 -8.34 -14.72
N GLN A 410 -18.05 -7.14 -14.81
CA GLN A 410 -18.81 -6.71 -15.97
C GLN A 410 -17.91 -6.57 -17.19
N GLU A 411 -18.46 -6.59 -18.36
CA GLU A 411 -17.73 -6.34 -19.60
C GLU A 411 -17.24 -4.91 -19.67
N LEU A 412 -16.12 -4.71 -20.37
CA LEU A 412 -15.59 -3.39 -20.65
C LEU A 412 -16.57 -2.63 -21.57
N PRO A 413 -17.05 -1.44 -21.22
CA PRO A 413 -17.88 -0.63 -22.09
C PRO A 413 -17.22 -0.40 -23.47
N MET A 414 -18.01 -0.29 -24.52
CA MET A 414 -17.54 -0.16 -25.92
C MET A 414 -16.55 0.97 -26.10
N GLN A 415 -16.76 2.14 -25.48
CA GLN A 415 -15.83 3.26 -25.57
C GLN A 415 -14.47 2.96 -24.92
N MET A 416 -14.45 2.24 -23.81
CA MET A 416 -13.20 1.80 -23.17
C MET A 416 -12.51 0.73 -24.00
N LEU A 417 -13.27 -0.21 -24.54
CA LEU A 417 -12.74 -1.27 -25.40
C LEU A 417 -12.10 -0.68 -26.67
N ALA A 418 -12.76 0.28 -27.30
CA ALA A 418 -12.21 0.99 -28.45
C ALA A 418 -10.93 1.78 -28.11
N SER A 419 -10.77 2.26 -26.88
CA SER A 419 -9.62 3.03 -26.44
C SER A 419 -8.38 2.18 -26.12
N VAL A 420 -8.55 0.89 -25.74
CA VAL A 420 -7.45 0.02 -25.30
C VAL A 420 -6.32 -0.09 -26.33
N GLY A 421 -6.64 -0.25 -27.60
CA GLY A 421 -5.64 -0.39 -28.67
C GLY A 421 -4.87 0.91 -28.90
N TYR A 422 -5.52 1.87 -29.58
CA TYR A 422 -4.85 3.09 -30.03
C TYR A 422 -4.46 4.04 -28.89
N TYR A 423 -5.39 4.39 -28.03
CA TYR A 423 -5.14 5.33 -26.94
C TYR A 423 -4.41 4.70 -25.75
N GLY A 424 -4.50 3.38 -25.57
CA GLY A 424 -3.82 2.66 -24.52
C GLY A 424 -2.46 2.09 -24.97
N PHE A 425 -2.47 0.89 -25.55
CA PHE A 425 -1.23 0.12 -25.83
C PHE A 425 -0.34 0.79 -26.88
N TRP A 426 -0.92 1.37 -27.94
CA TRP A 426 -0.15 2.07 -28.95
C TRP A 426 0.48 3.35 -28.41
N THR A 427 -0.25 4.12 -27.62
CA THR A 427 0.30 5.34 -26.98
C THR A 427 1.44 4.98 -26.04
N TYR A 428 1.30 3.93 -25.25
CA TYR A 428 2.40 3.41 -24.41
C TYR A 428 3.63 3.04 -25.25
N TYR A 429 3.44 2.30 -26.33
CA TYR A 429 4.54 1.91 -27.21
C TYR A 429 5.22 3.14 -27.84
N MET A 430 4.48 4.10 -28.30
CA MET A 430 5.02 5.33 -28.88
C MET A 430 5.80 6.16 -27.86
N GLY A 431 5.35 6.20 -26.61
CA GLY A 431 6.01 6.93 -25.52
C GLY A 431 7.25 6.23 -24.96
N THR A 432 7.31 4.89 -25.03
CA THR A 432 8.38 4.11 -24.38
C THR A 432 9.28 3.31 -25.31
N GLY A 433 8.79 2.93 -26.49
CA GLY A 433 9.46 1.95 -27.37
C GLY A 433 9.50 0.53 -26.81
N ASP A 434 8.77 0.19 -25.74
CA ASP A 434 8.80 -1.10 -25.06
C ASP A 434 8.04 -2.16 -25.85
N LYS A 435 8.78 -2.80 -26.78
CA LYS A 435 8.29 -3.92 -27.58
C LYS A 435 7.98 -5.16 -26.74
N ASN A 436 8.66 -5.35 -25.60
CA ASN A 436 8.50 -6.56 -24.80
C ASN A 436 7.14 -6.59 -24.11
N THR A 437 6.72 -5.47 -23.54
CA THR A 437 5.37 -5.36 -22.96
C THR A 437 4.29 -5.56 -24.03
N ILE A 438 4.41 -4.91 -25.20
CA ILE A 438 3.43 -5.09 -26.28
C ILE A 438 3.40 -6.56 -26.75
N LYS A 439 4.56 -7.19 -26.93
CA LYS A 439 4.64 -8.61 -27.31
C LYS A 439 4.01 -9.53 -26.25
N ALA A 440 4.12 -9.19 -24.96
CA ALA A 440 3.55 -10.00 -23.88
C ALA A 440 2.02 -9.96 -23.85
N VAL A 441 1.41 -8.88 -24.35
CA VAL A 441 -0.05 -8.68 -24.34
C VAL A 441 -0.70 -8.87 -25.71
N TYR A 442 0.08 -9.07 -26.74
CA TYR A 442 -0.40 -9.39 -28.10
C TYR A 442 -0.35 -10.90 -28.28
N PRO A 443 -1.49 -11.58 -28.48
CA PRO A 443 -1.56 -13.03 -28.69
C PRO A 443 -0.98 -13.48 -30.03
#